data_65cc267c1b9aecbf38555b45acc00f22
#
_entry.id   65cc267c1b9aecbf38555b45acc00f22
#
_cell.length_a   1.000
_cell.length_b   1.000
_cell.length_c   1.000
_cell.angle_alpha   90.00
_cell.angle_beta   90.00
_cell.angle_gamma   90.00
#
_symmetry.space_group_name_H-M   'P 1'
#
loop_
_entity.id
_entity.type
_entity.pdbx_description
1 polymer ?
#
loop_
_entity_poly.entity_id
_entity_poly.type
_entity_poly.pdbx_seq_one_letter_code
_entity_poly.pdbx_strand_id
1 'polypeptide(L)'
;NELTLEEIDKITKTMDPILSLILTGGEPYLRHDLDQIVRIFYENAKIPIITIPSNGWYLKKMDKQIRNMMEWCPNLTLNQQISIDGMGADHNAIRMEQQVVGSDNSFEKAVKTINHLKILQKIYNRINIGIIITFTNQNQNKFKNIVKQIYSLVEPDNISINLVRGNPKQKVNLDLDLELYREAVKYRDNLFYEKKMSGHSRFTGNKFATAGRVMLNELVIKTYEEKKYSTPCYAANLSGVMYPEGDVYPCEILDDSHKIGNIRDFDLNFKKLWLSHKAKEEIKFIRKTKCFCTHECFNSVNIFFNPKFYPKIIKKSRML
;
A
#
# COMPACT_ATOMS: atom_id res chain seq x y z
N ASN A 1 -22.23 -4.40 -9.37
CA ASN A 1 -22.48 -3.21 -8.56
C ASN A 1 -21.56 -3.18 -7.36
N GLU A 2 -20.90 -2.03 -7.10
CA GLU A 2 -20.05 -1.84 -5.93
C GLU A 2 -20.85 -1.98 -4.62
N LEU A 3 -20.16 -2.33 -3.54
CA LEU A 3 -20.77 -2.36 -2.20
C LEU A 3 -21.28 -0.98 -1.79
N THR A 4 -22.50 -0.93 -1.27
CA THR A 4 -23.11 0.28 -0.71
C THR A 4 -22.58 0.56 0.70
N LEU A 5 -22.79 1.79 1.22
CA LEU A 5 -22.43 2.12 2.61
C LEU A 5 -23.15 1.22 3.63
N GLU A 6 -24.42 0.87 3.38
CA GLU A 6 -25.17 -0.02 4.25
C GLU A 6 -24.63 -1.45 4.26
N GLU A 7 -24.20 -1.94 3.08
CA GLU A 7 -23.53 -3.24 2.99
C GLU A 7 -22.19 -3.22 3.73
N ILE A 8 -21.37 -2.18 3.53
CA ILE A 8 -20.08 -2.00 4.21
C ILE A 8 -20.28 -1.90 5.73
N ASP A 9 -21.30 -1.19 6.21
CA ASP A 9 -21.63 -1.11 7.64
C ASP A 9 -21.99 -2.49 8.21
N LYS A 10 -22.83 -3.26 7.53
CA LYS A 10 -23.17 -4.63 7.94
C LYS A 10 -21.95 -5.54 7.96
N ILE A 11 -21.13 -5.50 6.91
CA ILE A 11 -19.91 -6.30 6.79
C ILE A 11 -18.95 -6.01 7.95
N THR A 12 -18.65 -4.74 8.18
CA THR A 12 -17.66 -4.30 9.17
C THR A 12 -18.07 -4.59 10.61
N LYS A 13 -19.38 -4.60 10.93
CA LYS A 13 -19.92 -5.02 12.24
C LYS A 13 -19.64 -6.50 12.56
N THR A 14 -19.36 -7.31 11.56
CA THR A 14 -19.02 -8.75 11.73
C THR A 14 -17.53 -9.02 11.72
N MET A 15 -16.70 -7.99 11.52
CA MET A 15 -15.23 -8.09 11.58
C MET A 15 -14.73 -8.00 13.02
N ASP A 16 -13.71 -8.74 13.32
CA ASP A 16 -12.87 -8.49 14.50
C ASP A 16 -12.01 -7.23 14.24
N PRO A 17 -11.42 -6.58 15.26
CA PRO A 17 -10.57 -5.41 15.05
C PRO A 17 -9.45 -5.65 14.03
N ILE A 18 -9.27 -4.72 13.10
CA ILE A 18 -8.27 -4.79 12.02
C ILE A 18 -7.13 -3.85 12.35
N LEU A 19 -5.89 -4.32 12.21
CA LEU A 19 -4.69 -3.52 12.50
C LEU A 19 -4.44 -2.42 11.47
N SER A 20 -4.70 -2.68 10.19
CA SER A 20 -4.53 -1.70 9.12
C SER A 20 -5.42 -2.03 7.93
N LEU A 21 -5.86 -1.00 7.23
CA LEU A 21 -6.65 -1.10 6.01
C LEU A 21 -5.95 -0.33 4.88
N ILE A 22 -5.95 -0.90 3.68
CA ILE A 22 -5.54 -0.21 2.46
C ILE A 22 -6.78 -0.05 1.59
N LEU A 23 -7.19 1.17 1.32
CA LEU A 23 -8.25 1.48 0.36
C LEU A 23 -7.61 1.90 -0.96
N THR A 24 -7.71 1.02 -1.94
CA THR A 24 -7.14 1.19 -3.28
C THR A 24 -8.20 0.90 -4.33
N GLY A 25 -7.81 0.85 -5.58
CA GLY A 25 -8.69 0.60 -6.73
C GLY A 25 -8.11 1.29 -7.95
N GLY A 26 -8.93 1.82 -8.85
CA GLY A 26 -8.45 2.70 -9.91
C GLY A 26 -7.93 4.00 -9.30
N GLU A 27 -8.83 4.84 -8.83
CA GLU A 27 -8.51 6.05 -8.05
C GLU A 27 -9.52 6.19 -6.91
N PRO A 28 -9.11 5.99 -5.65
CA PRO A 28 -10.03 5.97 -4.50
C PRO A 28 -10.86 7.25 -4.35
N TYR A 29 -10.26 8.41 -4.62
CA TYR A 29 -10.95 9.71 -4.48
C TYR A 29 -11.98 10.02 -5.57
N LEU A 30 -12.18 9.12 -6.55
CA LEU A 30 -13.35 9.18 -7.41
C LEU A 30 -14.61 8.81 -6.66
N ARG A 31 -14.51 7.91 -5.68
CA ARG A 31 -15.61 7.51 -4.83
C ARG A 31 -16.00 8.67 -3.91
N HIS A 32 -17.27 9.11 -3.99
CA HIS A 32 -17.73 10.34 -3.34
C HIS A 32 -17.96 10.19 -1.83
N ASP A 33 -18.10 8.97 -1.34
CA ASP A 33 -18.37 8.58 0.05
C ASP A 33 -17.19 7.85 0.72
N LEU A 34 -15.96 8.01 0.21
CA LEU A 34 -14.77 7.36 0.73
C LEU A 34 -14.51 7.72 2.21
N ASP A 35 -14.75 8.95 2.60
CA ASP A 35 -14.65 9.43 3.99
C ASP A 35 -15.65 8.73 4.93
N GLN A 36 -16.87 8.45 4.45
CA GLN A 36 -17.86 7.69 5.20
C GLN A 36 -17.47 6.22 5.34
N ILE A 37 -16.90 5.60 4.27
CA ILE A 37 -16.36 4.24 4.34
C ILE A 37 -15.28 4.17 5.41
N VAL A 38 -14.34 5.11 5.42
CA VAL A 38 -13.27 5.16 6.43
C VAL A 38 -13.85 5.27 7.83
N ARG A 39 -14.85 6.12 8.04
CA ARG A 39 -15.55 6.26 9.32
C ARG A 39 -16.20 4.95 9.76
N ILE A 40 -16.91 4.26 8.86
CA ILE A 40 -17.56 2.98 9.15
C ILE A 40 -16.53 1.93 9.61
N PHE A 41 -15.41 1.78 8.90
CA PHE A 41 -14.34 0.87 9.32
C PHE A 41 -13.71 1.29 10.66
N TYR A 42 -13.52 2.59 10.88
CA TYR A 42 -12.99 3.10 12.15
C TYR A 42 -13.92 2.79 13.33
N GLU A 43 -15.22 3.02 13.17
CA GLU A 43 -16.21 2.81 14.23
C GLU A 43 -16.46 1.33 14.50
N ASN A 44 -16.56 0.49 13.47
CA ASN A 44 -16.93 -0.92 13.61
C ASN A 44 -15.73 -1.84 13.78
N ALA A 45 -14.75 -1.77 12.87
CA ALA A 45 -13.57 -2.65 12.84
C ALA A 45 -12.36 -2.06 13.58
N LYS A 46 -12.51 -0.92 14.24
CA LYS A 46 -11.50 -0.29 15.14
C LYS A 46 -10.14 -0.04 14.48
N ILE A 47 -10.10 0.27 13.19
CA ILE A 47 -8.84 0.46 12.47
C ILE A 47 -8.05 1.66 13.01
N PRO A 48 -6.80 1.48 13.46
CA PRO A 48 -5.94 2.59 13.89
C PRO A 48 -5.18 3.23 12.72
N ILE A 49 -4.99 2.51 11.62
CA ILE A 49 -4.16 2.94 10.49
C ILE A 49 -4.87 2.66 9.18
N ILE A 50 -4.95 3.67 8.33
CA ILE A 50 -5.42 3.53 6.96
C ILE A 50 -4.37 4.05 5.97
N THR A 51 -4.22 3.36 4.84
CA THR A 51 -3.37 3.78 3.73
C THR A 51 -4.23 3.98 2.48
N ILE A 52 -4.12 5.14 1.86
CA ILE A 52 -4.86 5.47 0.63
C ILE A 52 -3.85 5.92 -0.45
N PRO A 53 -3.50 5.04 -1.40
CA PRO A 53 -2.73 5.45 -2.57
C PRO A 53 -3.62 6.23 -3.55
N SER A 54 -3.07 7.26 -4.18
CA SER A 54 -3.76 8.12 -5.13
C SER A 54 -2.81 8.63 -6.21
N ASN A 55 -3.36 8.97 -7.38
CA ASN A 55 -2.62 9.69 -8.43
C ASN A 55 -2.43 11.19 -8.10
N GLY A 56 -3.10 11.70 -7.08
CA GLY A 56 -2.99 13.09 -6.66
C GLY A 56 -3.72 14.12 -7.52
N TRP A 57 -4.63 13.72 -8.41
CA TRP A 57 -5.27 14.66 -9.35
C TRP A 57 -6.50 15.37 -8.79
N TYR A 58 -7.13 14.83 -7.77
CA TYR A 58 -8.43 15.29 -7.29
C TYR A 58 -8.32 16.11 -6.00
N LEU A 59 -7.39 17.08 -5.99
CA LEU A 59 -7.04 17.88 -4.80
C LEU A 59 -8.25 18.37 -3.99
N LYS A 60 -9.26 18.96 -4.64
CA LYS A 60 -10.44 19.49 -3.93
C LYS A 60 -11.25 18.38 -3.23
N LYS A 61 -11.41 17.23 -3.89
CA LYS A 61 -12.09 16.07 -3.27
C LYS A 61 -11.27 15.49 -2.13
N MET A 62 -9.96 15.33 -2.35
CA MET A 62 -9.03 14.86 -1.33
C MET A 62 -9.04 15.74 -0.09
N ASP A 63 -8.92 17.07 -0.25
CA ASP A 63 -8.97 18.01 0.88
C ASP A 63 -10.24 17.82 1.72
N LYS A 64 -11.41 17.85 1.08
CA LYS A 64 -12.69 17.69 1.77
C LYS A 64 -12.77 16.34 2.52
N GLN A 65 -12.49 15.24 1.83
CA GLN A 65 -12.64 13.91 2.41
C GLN A 65 -11.59 13.65 3.50
N ILE A 66 -10.34 14.11 3.33
CA ILE A 66 -9.31 13.96 4.36
C ILE A 66 -9.68 14.76 5.62
N ARG A 67 -10.19 15.98 5.50
CA ARG A 67 -10.67 16.74 6.66
C ARG A 67 -11.76 15.98 7.41
N ASN A 68 -12.77 15.50 6.70
CA ASN A 68 -13.85 14.70 7.29
C ASN A 68 -13.28 13.46 8.03
N MET A 69 -12.38 12.71 7.39
CA MET A 69 -11.72 11.56 8.03
C MET A 69 -11.00 11.94 9.31
N MET A 70 -10.24 13.06 9.30
CA MET A 70 -9.47 13.49 10.47
C MET A 70 -10.35 14.03 11.60
N GLU A 71 -11.47 14.64 11.28
CA GLU A 71 -12.45 15.15 12.26
C GLU A 71 -13.27 14.03 12.87
N TRP A 72 -13.79 13.11 12.05
CA TRP A 72 -14.65 12.01 12.52
C TRP A 72 -13.90 10.88 13.20
N CYS A 73 -12.60 10.70 12.87
CA CYS A 73 -11.78 9.59 13.35
C CYS A 73 -10.56 10.11 14.16
N PRO A 74 -10.75 10.58 15.42
CA PRO A 74 -9.72 11.31 16.16
C PRO A 74 -8.44 10.54 16.45
N ASN A 75 -8.47 9.20 16.46
CA ASN A 75 -7.28 8.35 16.71
C ASN A 75 -6.74 7.65 15.45
N LEU A 76 -7.32 7.97 14.27
CA LEU A 76 -6.90 7.37 13.01
C LEU A 76 -5.59 7.99 12.52
N THR A 77 -4.63 7.16 12.15
CA THR A 77 -3.45 7.57 11.36
C THR A 77 -3.73 7.35 9.88
N LEU A 78 -3.66 8.42 9.10
CA LEU A 78 -3.78 8.36 7.64
C LEU A 78 -2.41 8.35 6.98
N ASN A 79 -2.08 7.28 6.27
CA ASN A 79 -0.97 7.22 5.34
C ASN A 79 -1.46 7.58 3.94
N GLN A 80 -1.37 8.85 3.59
CA GLN A 80 -1.71 9.31 2.25
C GLN A 80 -0.51 9.13 1.33
N GLN A 81 -0.66 8.27 0.33
CA GLN A 81 0.43 8.00 -0.61
C GLN A 81 0.11 8.58 -1.98
N ILE A 82 1.05 9.32 -2.56
CA ILE A 82 0.92 9.87 -3.91
C ILE A 82 1.87 9.12 -4.85
N SER A 83 1.33 8.70 -5.98
CA SER A 83 2.10 7.94 -6.98
C SER A 83 2.88 8.89 -7.89
N ILE A 84 4.21 8.73 -7.92
CA ILE A 84 5.11 9.47 -8.84
C ILE A 84 6.14 8.49 -9.40
N ASP A 85 6.07 8.16 -10.70
CA ASP A 85 6.91 7.13 -11.34
C ASP A 85 8.06 7.71 -12.17
N GLY A 86 8.23 9.05 -12.19
CA GLY A 86 9.25 9.77 -12.94
C GLY A 86 9.25 11.26 -12.58
N MET A 87 10.04 12.05 -13.26
CA MET A 87 10.09 13.50 -13.11
C MET A 87 9.47 14.20 -14.34
N GLY A 88 8.58 15.17 -14.11
CA GLY A 88 7.99 15.99 -15.17
C GLY A 88 7.41 15.15 -16.33
N ALA A 89 7.95 15.35 -17.52
CA ALA A 89 7.48 14.68 -18.73
C ALA A 89 7.64 13.15 -18.69
N ASP A 90 8.67 12.59 -18.01
CA ASP A 90 8.84 11.14 -17.88
C ASP A 90 7.66 10.54 -17.07
N HIS A 91 7.24 11.20 -15.99
CA HIS A 91 6.06 10.78 -15.21
C HIS A 91 4.77 10.87 -16.05
N ASN A 92 4.60 12.00 -16.75
CA ASN A 92 3.42 12.23 -17.58
C ASN A 92 3.31 11.15 -18.67
N ALA A 93 4.43 10.81 -19.35
CA ALA A 93 4.46 9.77 -20.37
C ALA A 93 4.03 8.39 -19.82
N ILE A 94 4.59 7.98 -18.67
CA ILE A 94 4.21 6.71 -18.02
C ILE A 94 2.71 6.69 -17.68
N ARG A 95 2.15 7.82 -17.23
CA ARG A 95 0.72 7.93 -16.89
C ARG A 95 -0.18 8.05 -18.11
N MET A 96 0.28 8.66 -19.21
CA MET A 96 -0.46 8.74 -20.49
C MET A 96 -0.63 7.35 -21.12
N GLU A 97 0.36 6.49 -21.05
CA GLU A 97 0.25 5.10 -21.51
C GLU A 97 -0.87 4.32 -20.81
N GLN A 98 -1.30 4.76 -19.63
CA GLN A 98 -2.45 4.22 -18.91
C GLN A 98 -3.79 4.75 -19.44
N GLN A 99 -3.80 5.54 -20.54
CA GLN A 99 -4.96 6.11 -21.20
C GLN A 99 -5.87 6.95 -20.29
N VAL A 100 -5.27 7.67 -19.36
CA VAL A 100 -6.04 8.55 -18.45
C VAL A 100 -6.11 9.95 -19.05
N VAL A 101 -7.32 10.43 -19.28
CA VAL A 101 -7.58 11.77 -19.83
C VAL A 101 -6.98 12.85 -18.90
N GLY A 102 -6.24 13.80 -19.47
CA GLY A 102 -5.61 14.90 -18.71
C GLY A 102 -4.33 14.52 -17.98
N SER A 103 -3.66 13.43 -18.39
CA SER A 103 -2.39 12.97 -17.84
C SER A 103 -1.17 13.82 -18.25
N ASP A 104 -1.33 14.70 -19.22
CA ASP A 104 -0.31 15.60 -19.76
C ASP A 104 0.33 16.54 -18.72
N ASN A 105 -0.36 16.79 -17.59
CA ASN A 105 0.15 17.55 -16.46
C ASN A 105 0.00 16.81 -15.12
N SER A 106 0.06 15.49 -15.16
CA SER A 106 -0.14 14.64 -13.96
C SER A 106 0.93 14.87 -12.89
N PHE A 107 2.17 15.14 -13.29
CA PHE A 107 3.25 15.45 -12.37
C PHE A 107 2.98 16.71 -11.56
N GLU A 108 2.62 17.81 -12.22
CA GLU A 108 2.33 19.09 -11.58
C GLU A 108 1.14 18.98 -10.64
N LYS A 109 0.10 18.23 -11.03
CA LYS A 109 -1.06 17.94 -10.15
C LYS A 109 -0.64 17.18 -8.90
N ALA A 110 0.18 16.13 -9.04
CA ALA A 110 0.68 15.35 -7.92
C ALA A 110 1.52 16.20 -6.96
N VAL A 111 2.46 16.99 -7.47
CA VAL A 111 3.30 17.91 -6.66
C VAL A 111 2.44 18.95 -5.95
N LYS A 112 1.48 19.57 -6.63
CA LYS A 112 0.54 20.52 -6.03
C LYS A 112 -0.25 19.88 -4.88
N THR A 113 -0.70 18.64 -5.08
CA THR A 113 -1.44 17.91 -4.07
C THR A 113 -0.56 17.58 -2.86
N ILE A 114 0.69 17.14 -3.05
CA ILE A 114 1.62 16.89 -1.94
C ILE A 114 1.86 18.17 -1.13
N ASN A 115 2.09 19.31 -1.78
CA ASN A 115 2.29 20.59 -1.09
C ASN A 115 1.05 20.98 -0.29
N HIS A 116 -0.14 20.72 -0.79
CA HIS A 116 -1.39 20.95 -0.04
C HIS A 116 -1.53 19.97 1.14
N LEU A 117 -1.20 18.69 0.96
CA LEU A 117 -1.21 17.72 2.04
C LEU A 117 -0.27 18.11 3.19
N LYS A 118 0.86 18.76 2.90
CA LYS A 118 1.74 19.31 3.93
C LYS A 118 1.07 20.43 4.76
N ILE A 119 0.18 21.20 4.17
CA ILE A 119 -0.63 22.18 4.91
C ILE A 119 -1.61 21.45 5.82
N LEU A 120 -2.32 20.42 5.31
CA LEU A 120 -3.21 19.59 6.13
C LEU A 120 -2.46 18.88 7.26
N GLN A 121 -1.24 18.41 7.00
CA GLN A 121 -0.40 17.73 7.99
C GLN A 121 -0.03 18.64 9.18
N LYS A 122 0.10 19.94 8.96
CA LYS A 122 0.31 20.92 10.05
C LYS A 122 -0.92 21.09 10.92
N ILE A 123 -2.12 20.89 10.35
CA ILE A 123 -3.40 20.95 11.08
C ILE A 123 -3.65 19.61 11.79
N TYR A 124 -3.43 18.51 11.07
CA TYR A 124 -3.69 17.15 11.55
C TYR A 124 -2.36 16.37 11.58
N ASN A 125 -1.69 16.34 12.72
CA ASN A 125 -0.39 15.69 12.89
C ASN A 125 -0.39 14.16 12.67
N ARG A 126 -1.57 13.56 12.47
CA ARG A 126 -1.77 12.13 12.21
C ARG A 126 -1.78 11.77 10.71
N ILE A 127 -1.57 12.75 9.83
CA ILE A 127 -1.37 12.51 8.40
C ILE A 127 0.11 12.22 8.16
N ASN A 128 0.41 11.10 7.53
CA ASN A 128 1.73 10.75 7.03
C ASN A 128 1.70 10.83 5.49
N ILE A 129 2.63 11.57 4.91
CA ILE A 129 2.70 11.80 3.46
C ILE A 129 3.77 10.91 2.86
N GLY A 130 3.35 9.91 2.10
CA GLY A 130 4.24 9.00 1.38
C GLY A 130 4.22 9.23 -0.13
N ILE A 131 5.32 8.86 -0.76
CA ILE A 131 5.40 8.72 -2.21
C ILE A 131 5.48 7.23 -2.54
N ILE A 132 4.74 6.78 -3.55
CA ILE A 132 4.91 5.45 -4.15
C ILE A 132 5.54 5.61 -5.51
N ILE A 133 6.62 4.87 -5.74
CA ILE A 133 7.29 4.79 -7.03
C ILE A 133 7.36 3.31 -7.42
N THR A 134 6.91 2.99 -8.65
CA THR A 134 7.06 1.64 -9.18
C THR A 134 8.31 1.56 -10.04
N PHE A 135 9.23 0.66 -9.66
CA PHE A 135 10.42 0.35 -10.44
C PHE A 135 10.04 -0.52 -11.64
N THR A 136 10.32 -0.03 -12.83
CA THR A 136 10.03 -0.68 -14.11
C THR A 136 11.21 -0.51 -15.07
N ASN A 137 11.24 -1.24 -16.18
CA ASN A 137 12.29 -1.03 -17.18
C ASN A 137 12.25 0.35 -17.87
N GLN A 138 11.09 1.05 -17.81
CA GLN A 138 10.95 2.40 -18.38
C GLN A 138 11.70 3.46 -17.55
N ASN A 139 11.82 3.27 -16.23
CA ASN A 139 12.43 4.25 -15.34
C ASN A 139 13.72 3.74 -14.65
N GLN A 140 14.09 2.46 -14.76
CA GLN A 140 15.19 1.84 -14.00
C GLN A 140 16.53 2.58 -14.15
N ASN A 141 16.90 3.01 -15.35
CA ASN A 141 18.18 3.69 -15.59
C ASN A 141 18.31 5.06 -14.89
N LYS A 142 17.19 5.71 -14.62
CA LYS A 142 17.12 7.01 -13.95
C LYS A 142 16.63 6.90 -12.50
N PHE A 143 16.31 5.69 -12.02
CA PHE A 143 15.46 5.49 -10.86
C PHE A 143 16.03 6.09 -9.56
N LYS A 144 17.29 5.85 -9.26
CA LYS A 144 17.97 6.45 -8.09
C LYS A 144 17.92 7.99 -8.14
N ASN A 145 18.11 8.56 -9.32
CA ASN A 145 18.03 10.01 -9.51
C ASN A 145 16.59 10.53 -9.34
N ILE A 146 15.59 9.77 -9.81
CA ILE A 146 14.17 10.08 -9.58
C ILE A 146 13.89 10.13 -8.07
N VAL A 147 14.31 9.13 -7.29
CA VAL A 147 14.13 9.10 -5.83
C VAL A 147 14.79 10.31 -5.18
N LYS A 148 16.03 10.66 -5.61
CA LYS A 148 16.75 11.82 -5.11
C LYS A 148 16.03 13.13 -5.41
N GLN A 149 15.58 13.33 -6.65
CA GLN A 149 14.89 14.55 -7.07
C GLN A 149 13.53 14.71 -6.39
N ILE A 150 12.75 13.62 -6.28
CA ILE A 150 11.47 13.62 -5.55
C ILE A 150 11.69 14.02 -4.10
N TYR A 151 12.68 13.42 -3.43
CA TYR A 151 12.99 13.78 -2.05
C TYR A 151 13.32 15.28 -1.93
N SER A 152 14.20 15.79 -2.79
CA SER A 152 14.60 17.21 -2.76
C SER A 152 13.44 18.16 -3.10
N LEU A 153 12.48 17.74 -3.91
CA LEU A 153 11.35 18.58 -4.36
C LEU A 153 10.25 18.66 -3.30
N VAL A 154 9.90 17.54 -2.68
CA VAL A 154 8.70 17.46 -1.83
C VAL A 154 8.96 16.94 -0.41
N GLU A 155 10.17 16.56 -0.05
CA GLU A 155 10.55 16.11 1.30
C GLU A 155 9.43 15.30 2.00
N PRO A 156 9.06 14.12 1.49
CA PRO A 156 7.97 13.34 2.04
C PRO A 156 8.38 12.65 3.34
N ASP A 157 7.42 12.20 4.14
CA ASP A 157 7.68 11.39 5.33
C ASP A 157 8.33 10.05 4.98
N ASN A 158 7.94 9.47 3.82
CA ASN A 158 8.51 8.23 3.31
C ASN A 158 8.43 8.13 1.78
N ILE A 159 9.28 7.25 1.22
CA ILE A 159 9.22 6.84 -0.19
C ILE A 159 9.13 5.32 -0.21
N SER A 160 8.02 4.80 -0.71
CA SER A 160 7.81 3.37 -0.97
C SER A 160 8.25 3.05 -2.39
N ILE A 161 9.21 2.14 -2.52
CA ILE A 161 9.70 1.67 -3.82
C ILE A 161 9.14 0.28 -4.03
N ASN A 162 8.24 0.15 -5.00
CA ASN A 162 7.62 -1.11 -5.37
C ASN A 162 8.28 -1.68 -6.62
N LEU A 163 8.49 -2.99 -6.66
CA LEU A 163 8.94 -3.68 -7.87
C LEU A 163 7.72 -4.00 -8.73
N VAL A 164 7.78 -3.71 -10.04
CA VAL A 164 6.70 -4.11 -10.95
C VAL A 164 6.52 -5.62 -10.93
N ARG A 165 5.27 -6.08 -10.93
CA ARG A 165 4.90 -7.50 -10.77
C ARG A 165 3.58 -7.84 -11.46
N GLY A 166 3.23 -9.13 -11.46
CA GLY A 166 1.98 -9.62 -12.02
C GLY A 166 1.96 -9.55 -13.54
N ASN A 167 0.82 -9.16 -14.10
CA ASN A 167 0.61 -9.01 -15.53
C ASN A 167 0.49 -7.54 -15.91
N PRO A 168 1.61 -6.79 -15.99
CA PRO A 168 1.57 -5.41 -16.44
C PRO A 168 1.09 -5.37 -17.91
N LYS A 169 0.41 -4.29 -18.31
CA LYS A 169 -0.07 -4.11 -19.70
C LYS A 169 1.05 -4.29 -20.72
N GLN A 170 2.26 -3.87 -20.37
CA GLN A 170 3.46 -4.06 -21.18
C GLN A 170 4.36 -5.09 -20.49
N LYS A 171 4.52 -6.28 -21.10
CA LYS A 171 5.38 -7.35 -20.57
C LYS A 171 6.85 -6.95 -20.47
N VAL A 172 7.32 -6.06 -21.34
CA VAL A 172 8.69 -5.54 -21.32
C VAL A 172 9.05 -4.90 -19.98
N ASN A 173 8.09 -4.41 -19.21
CA ASN A 173 8.31 -3.84 -17.89
C ASN A 173 8.83 -4.84 -16.84
N LEU A 174 8.86 -6.12 -17.14
CA LEU A 174 9.40 -7.17 -16.27
C LEU A 174 10.89 -7.47 -16.51
N ASP A 175 11.53 -6.85 -17.50
CA ASP A 175 12.98 -6.91 -17.72
C ASP A 175 13.69 -5.88 -16.84
N LEU A 176 14.10 -6.31 -15.66
CA LEU A 176 14.54 -5.43 -14.57
C LEU A 176 16.00 -5.69 -14.17
N ASP A 177 16.80 -4.63 -14.12
CA ASP A 177 18.12 -4.63 -13.51
C ASP A 177 17.99 -4.42 -11.98
N LEU A 178 18.22 -5.48 -11.21
CA LEU A 178 18.08 -5.43 -9.75
C LEU A 178 19.21 -4.66 -9.06
N GLU A 179 20.36 -4.45 -9.69
CA GLU A 179 21.40 -3.63 -9.08
C GLU A 179 20.97 -2.17 -9.05
N LEU A 180 20.31 -1.67 -10.10
CA LEU A 180 19.73 -0.34 -10.11
C LEU A 180 18.62 -0.19 -9.06
N TYR A 181 17.81 -1.24 -8.88
CA TYR A 181 16.81 -1.26 -7.81
C TYR A 181 17.46 -1.20 -6.41
N ARG A 182 18.51 -2.01 -6.18
CA ARG A 182 19.29 -2.05 -4.93
C ARG A 182 19.88 -0.70 -4.58
N GLU A 183 20.48 -0.04 -5.55
CA GLU A 183 21.07 1.29 -5.37
C GLU A 183 20.05 2.34 -4.93
N ALA A 184 18.87 2.33 -5.56
CA ALA A 184 17.80 3.24 -5.22
C ALA A 184 17.22 2.96 -3.82
N VAL A 185 16.99 1.69 -3.48
CA VAL A 185 16.56 1.28 -2.14
C VAL A 185 17.58 1.68 -1.09
N LYS A 186 18.87 1.45 -1.33
CA LYS A 186 19.96 1.84 -0.42
C LYS A 186 20.01 3.36 -0.21
N TYR A 187 19.85 4.14 -1.28
CA TYR A 187 19.77 5.60 -1.18
C TYR A 187 18.58 6.04 -0.30
N ARG A 188 17.38 5.50 -0.56
CA ARG A 188 16.18 5.78 0.23
C ARG A 188 16.35 5.38 1.70
N ASP A 189 16.96 4.22 1.98
CA ASP A 189 17.18 3.74 3.35
C ASP A 189 18.13 4.66 4.12
N ASN A 190 19.16 5.20 3.46
CA ASN A 190 20.06 6.19 4.06
C ASN A 190 19.30 7.45 4.51
N LEU A 191 18.27 7.90 3.77
CA LEU A 191 17.46 9.03 4.21
C LEU A 191 16.74 8.78 5.55
N PHE A 192 16.37 7.53 5.84
CA PHE A 192 15.84 7.16 7.16
C PHE A 192 16.94 7.15 8.23
N TYR A 193 18.09 6.53 7.95
CA TYR A 193 19.21 6.46 8.91
C TYR A 193 19.79 7.86 9.23
N GLU A 194 19.79 8.76 8.26
CA GLU A 194 20.18 10.15 8.41
C GLU A 194 19.08 11.05 9.04
N LYS A 195 17.93 10.44 9.41
CA LYS A 195 16.77 11.15 9.98
C LYS A 195 16.20 12.26 9.07
N LYS A 196 16.42 12.14 7.76
CA LYS A 196 15.88 13.05 6.75
C LYS A 196 14.44 12.74 6.37
N MET A 197 14.01 11.51 6.58
CA MET A 197 12.60 11.09 6.46
C MET A 197 12.09 10.57 7.80
N SER A 198 10.85 10.93 8.16
CA SER A 198 10.26 10.58 9.45
C SER A 198 9.79 9.12 9.55
N GLY A 199 9.57 8.45 8.41
CA GLY A 199 9.17 7.05 8.34
C GLY A 199 7.73 6.81 7.89
N HIS A 200 7.27 5.58 8.08
CA HIS A 200 6.01 5.10 7.50
C HIS A 200 4.77 5.38 8.35
N SER A 201 4.90 6.02 9.48
CA SER A 201 3.75 6.42 10.29
C SER A 201 4.14 7.46 11.35
N ARG A 202 3.13 8.04 11.99
CA ARG A 202 3.28 9.05 13.05
C ARG A 202 2.74 8.55 14.38
N PHE A 203 2.90 7.26 14.66
CA PHE A 203 2.50 6.65 15.93
C PHE A 203 3.71 6.09 16.73
N THR A 204 3.48 5.78 17.99
CA THR A 204 4.45 5.07 18.83
C THR A 204 4.77 3.71 18.21
N GLY A 205 6.05 3.47 17.87
CA GLY A 205 6.49 2.26 17.14
C GLY A 205 6.89 2.52 15.69
N ASN A 206 6.85 3.77 15.22
CA ASN A 206 7.27 4.15 13.85
C ASN A 206 8.64 3.59 13.47
N LYS A 207 9.63 3.62 14.37
CA LYS A 207 10.97 3.06 14.10
C LYS A 207 10.91 1.56 13.80
N PHE A 208 10.08 0.81 14.52
CA PHE A 208 9.87 -0.62 14.26
C PHE A 208 9.19 -0.85 12.90
N ALA A 209 8.15 -0.07 12.60
CA ALA A 209 7.46 -0.12 11.31
C ALA A 209 8.39 0.23 10.14
N THR A 210 9.19 1.29 10.28
CA THR A 210 10.17 1.72 9.27
C THR A 210 11.26 0.67 9.08
N ALA A 211 11.79 0.08 10.15
CA ALA A 211 12.76 -1.02 10.08
C ALA A 211 12.19 -2.24 9.34
N GLY A 212 10.94 -2.61 9.60
CA GLY A 212 10.24 -3.66 8.86
C GLY A 212 10.13 -3.37 7.37
N ARG A 213 9.89 -2.12 6.98
CA ARG A 213 9.85 -1.69 5.58
C ARG A 213 11.22 -1.73 4.89
N VAL A 214 12.30 -1.38 5.58
CA VAL A 214 13.66 -1.57 5.07
C VAL A 214 13.93 -3.06 4.80
N MET A 215 13.55 -3.93 5.72
CA MET A 215 13.70 -5.39 5.55
C MET A 215 12.80 -5.94 4.43
N LEU A 216 11.66 -5.33 4.17
CA LEU A 216 10.76 -5.74 3.09
C LEU A 216 11.45 -5.69 1.73
N ASN A 217 12.18 -4.62 1.41
CA ASN A 217 12.88 -4.53 0.14
C ASN A 217 14.04 -5.56 0.05
N GLU A 218 14.73 -5.87 1.16
CA GLU A 218 15.72 -6.96 1.20
C GLU A 218 15.06 -8.32 0.87
N LEU A 219 13.88 -8.58 1.42
CA LEU A 219 13.12 -9.80 1.15
C LEU A 219 12.63 -9.87 -0.30
N VAL A 220 12.13 -8.75 -0.85
CA VAL A 220 11.67 -8.64 -2.25
C VAL A 220 12.83 -8.94 -3.20
N ILE A 221 13.98 -8.31 -3.01
CA ILE A 221 15.18 -8.55 -3.81
C ILE A 221 15.57 -10.03 -3.78
N LYS A 222 15.71 -10.60 -2.58
CA LYS A 222 16.07 -12.00 -2.41
C LYS A 222 15.07 -12.93 -3.09
N THR A 223 13.78 -12.67 -2.94
CA THR A 223 12.71 -13.50 -3.55
C THR A 223 12.74 -13.43 -5.07
N TYR A 224 13.01 -12.25 -5.63
CA TYR A 224 13.10 -12.07 -7.08
C TYR A 224 14.31 -12.82 -7.67
N GLU A 225 15.48 -12.76 -7.02
CA GLU A 225 16.70 -13.41 -7.47
C GLU A 225 16.65 -14.93 -7.33
N GLU A 226 16.28 -15.38 -6.14
CA GLU A 226 16.30 -16.81 -5.84
C GLU A 226 15.08 -17.57 -6.40
N LYS A 227 13.99 -16.87 -6.73
CA LYS A 227 12.70 -17.43 -7.21
C LYS A 227 12.22 -18.60 -6.35
N LYS A 228 12.38 -18.48 -5.03
CA LYS A 228 11.99 -19.53 -4.09
C LYS A 228 11.46 -18.98 -2.78
N TYR A 229 10.73 -19.88 -2.12
CA TYR A 229 10.16 -19.64 -0.81
C TYR A 229 11.22 -19.28 0.24
N SER A 230 11.02 -18.15 0.90
CA SER A 230 11.94 -17.63 1.93
C SER A 230 11.24 -17.37 3.27
N THR A 231 9.92 -17.22 3.29
CA THR A 231 9.12 -16.95 4.48
C THR A 231 7.69 -17.47 4.31
N PRO A 232 7.01 -17.91 5.40
CA PRO A 232 5.59 -18.23 5.34
C PRO A 232 4.76 -17.05 4.82
N CYS A 233 3.79 -17.34 3.94
CA CYS A 233 2.78 -16.39 3.52
C CYS A 233 1.54 -16.52 4.42
N TYR A 234 1.06 -15.39 4.95
CA TYR A 234 -0.11 -15.33 5.83
C TYR A 234 -1.38 -14.85 5.11
N ALA A 235 -1.40 -14.83 3.78
CA ALA A 235 -2.61 -14.57 3.01
C ALA A 235 -3.71 -15.59 3.35
N ALA A 236 -4.97 -15.19 3.29
CA ALA A 236 -6.17 -15.88 3.77
C ALA A 236 -6.21 -16.14 5.30
N ASN A 237 -5.14 -15.85 6.03
CA ASN A 237 -5.07 -16.03 7.48
C ASN A 237 -5.05 -14.68 8.23
N LEU A 238 -4.09 -13.82 7.90
CA LEU A 238 -3.92 -12.50 8.53
C LEU A 238 -4.18 -11.33 7.56
N SER A 239 -4.29 -11.62 6.28
CA SER A 239 -4.55 -10.62 5.26
C SER A 239 -5.33 -11.20 4.09
N GLY A 240 -6.06 -10.36 3.39
CA GLY A 240 -6.82 -10.69 2.20
C GLY A 240 -7.25 -9.44 1.45
N VAL A 241 -7.94 -9.63 0.35
CA VAL A 241 -8.47 -8.56 -0.49
C VAL A 241 -9.96 -8.73 -0.65
N MET A 242 -10.72 -7.66 -0.51
CA MET A 242 -12.11 -7.58 -0.88
C MET A 242 -12.26 -6.56 -2.00
N TYR A 243 -12.79 -7.00 -3.12
CA TYR A 243 -13.06 -6.14 -4.28
C TYR A 243 -14.36 -5.36 -4.13
N PRO A 244 -14.54 -4.27 -4.90
CA PRO A 244 -15.72 -3.40 -4.75
C PRO A 244 -17.07 -4.13 -4.92
N GLU A 245 -17.12 -5.17 -5.73
CA GLU A 245 -18.31 -6.03 -5.95
C GLU A 245 -18.57 -7.05 -4.86
N GLY A 246 -17.70 -7.11 -3.85
CA GLY A 246 -17.86 -8.00 -2.70
C GLY A 246 -17.12 -9.32 -2.81
N ASP A 247 -16.37 -9.54 -3.86
CA ASP A 247 -15.53 -10.73 -4.04
C ASP A 247 -14.32 -10.68 -3.09
N VAL A 248 -14.06 -11.78 -2.40
CA VAL A 248 -12.98 -11.91 -1.42
C VAL A 248 -11.96 -12.95 -1.86
N TYR A 249 -10.69 -12.55 -1.83
CA TYR A 249 -9.54 -13.37 -2.23
C TYR A 249 -8.47 -13.42 -1.12
N PRO A 250 -7.62 -14.46 -1.12
CA PRO A 250 -6.45 -14.50 -0.24
C PRO A 250 -5.47 -13.35 -0.50
N CYS A 251 -5.24 -13.04 -1.78
CA CYS A 251 -4.35 -11.96 -2.24
C CYS A 251 -4.65 -11.58 -3.70
N GLU A 252 -3.98 -10.54 -4.20
CA GLU A 252 -4.14 -10.01 -5.57
C GLU A 252 -3.37 -10.80 -6.65
N ILE A 253 -2.54 -11.76 -6.27
CA ILE A 253 -1.64 -12.48 -7.21
C ILE A 253 -2.23 -13.81 -7.66
N LEU A 254 -3.04 -14.43 -6.82
CA LEU A 254 -3.71 -15.68 -7.13
C LEU A 254 -4.88 -15.43 -8.09
N ASP A 255 -5.10 -16.34 -9.01
CA ASP A 255 -6.17 -16.25 -10.02
C ASP A 255 -7.56 -16.50 -9.43
N ASP A 256 -8.59 -16.41 -10.28
CA ASP A 256 -10.00 -16.52 -9.89
C ASP A 256 -10.38 -17.85 -9.25
N SER A 257 -9.62 -18.94 -9.49
CA SER A 257 -9.87 -20.24 -8.87
C SER A 257 -9.66 -20.23 -7.35
N HIS A 258 -8.91 -19.22 -6.86
CA HIS A 258 -8.61 -18.98 -5.45
C HIS A 258 -9.57 -18.02 -4.76
N LYS A 259 -10.65 -17.61 -5.42
CA LYS A 259 -11.70 -16.80 -4.79
C LYS A 259 -12.29 -17.54 -3.58
N ILE A 260 -12.29 -16.88 -2.42
CA ILE A 260 -12.87 -17.44 -1.20
C ILE A 260 -14.41 -17.45 -1.30
N GLY A 261 -14.99 -16.38 -1.83
CA GLY A 261 -16.43 -16.24 -2.07
C GLY A 261 -16.82 -14.79 -2.33
N ASN A 262 -18.10 -14.55 -2.58
CA ASN A 262 -18.65 -13.20 -2.56
C ASN A 262 -19.34 -12.96 -1.22
N ILE A 263 -19.14 -11.81 -0.62
CA ILE A 263 -19.63 -11.47 0.73
C ILE A 263 -21.17 -11.48 0.80
N ARG A 264 -21.86 -11.20 -0.32
CA ARG A 264 -23.32 -11.24 -0.40
C ARG A 264 -23.88 -12.65 -0.27
N ASP A 265 -23.11 -13.68 -0.70
CA ASP A 265 -23.49 -15.10 -0.53
C ASP A 265 -23.40 -15.57 0.93
N PHE A 266 -22.83 -14.74 1.80
CA PHE A 266 -22.66 -14.99 3.24
C PHE A 266 -23.48 -14.03 4.11
N ASP A 267 -24.58 -13.47 3.59
CA ASP A 267 -25.44 -12.53 4.29
C ASP A 267 -24.69 -11.28 4.81
N LEU A 268 -23.67 -10.83 4.07
CA LEU A 268 -22.77 -9.74 4.44
C LEU A 268 -22.00 -10.00 5.74
N ASN A 269 -21.86 -11.26 6.15
CA ASN A 269 -21.14 -11.66 7.35
C ASN A 269 -19.69 -12.05 7.02
N PHE A 270 -18.76 -11.11 7.24
CA PHE A 270 -17.33 -11.33 6.95
C PHE A 270 -16.74 -12.50 7.73
N LYS A 271 -17.11 -12.66 9.00
CA LYS A 271 -16.60 -13.73 9.84
C LYS A 271 -17.01 -15.11 9.34
N LYS A 272 -18.27 -15.28 8.89
CA LYS A 272 -18.72 -16.53 8.25
C LYS A 272 -17.90 -16.85 7.00
N LEU A 273 -17.69 -15.87 6.12
CA LEU A 273 -16.89 -16.03 4.91
C LEU A 273 -15.43 -16.36 5.22
N TRP A 274 -14.79 -15.56 6.10
CA TRP A 274 -13.38 -15.68 6.43
C TRP A 274 -13.01 -16.98 7.16
N LEU A 275 -13.97 -17.57 7.87
CA LEU A 275 -13.82 -18.85 8.57
C LEU A 275 -14.44 -20.04 7.80
N SER A 276 -14.88 -19.85 6.56
CA SER A 276 -15.50 -20.86 5.71
C SER A 276 -14.56 -22.03 5.39
N HIS A 277 -15.12 -23.12 4.86
CA HIS A 277 -14.33 -24.25 4.38
C HIS A 277 -13.37 -23.82 3.26
N LYS A 278 -13.84 -23.01 2.30
CA LYS A 278 -13.01 -22.52 1.20
C LYS A 278 -11.83 -21.66 1.70
N ALA A 279 -12.04 -20.76 2.65
CA ALA A 279 -10.94 -20.00 3.25
C ALA A 279 -9.87 -20.90 3.90
N LYS A 280 -10.30 -21.96 4.60
CA LYS A 280 -9.38 -22.94 5.19
C LYS A 280 -8.63 -23.76 4.14
N GLU A 281 -9.25 -24.07 3.00
CA GLU A 281 -8.60 -24.71 1.86
C GLU A 281 -7.52 -23.82 1.26
N GLU A 282 -7.79 -22.52 1.09
CA GLU A 282 -6.80 -21.55 0.59
C GLU A 282 -5.59 -21.42 1.52
N ILE A 283 -5.80 -21.40 2.85
CA ILE A 283 -4.70 -21.44 3.83
C ILE A 283 -3.85 -22.72 3.65
N LYS A 284 -4.50 -23.86 3.49
CA LYS A 284 -3.80 -25.16 3.28
C LYS A 284 -3.03 -25.15 1.96
N PHE A 285 -3.64 -24.64 0.87
CA PHE A 285 -3.01 -24.49 -0.43
C PHE A 285 -1.73 -23.63 -0.33
N ILE A 286 -1.84 -22.42 0.22
CA ILE A 286 -0.71 -21.48 0.37
C ILE A 286 0.45 -22.11 1.17
N ARG A 287 0.14 -22.84 2.23
CA ARG A 287 1.15 -23.54 3.05
C ARG A 287 1.78 -24.72 2.33
N LYS A 288 0.98 -25.57 1.68
CA LYS A 288 1.42 -26.78 0.99
C LYS A 288 2.29 -26.46 -0.24
N THR A 289 1.92 -25.45 -1.02
CA THR A 289 2.65 -25.01 -2.21
C THR A 289 3.88 -24.16 -1.85
N LYS A 290 4.04 -23.79 -0.56
CA LYS A 290 5.06 -22.81 -0.14
C LYS A 290 4.98 -21.54 -0.99
N CYS A 291 3.77 -21.00 -1.15
CA CYS A 291 3.51 -19.83 -1.97
C CYS A 291 4.45 -18.67 -1.60
N PHE A 292 5.05 -18.05 -2.61
CA PHE A 292 5.95 -16.90 -2.44
C PHE A 292 5.78 -15.91 -3.60
N CYS A 293 6.06 -14.66 -3.34
CA CYS A 293 5.98 -13.59 -4.34
C CYS A 293 6.79 -12.37 -3.89
N THR A 294 6.88 -11.36 -4.75
CA THR A 294 7.49 -10.06 -4.45
C THR A 294 6.48 -9.01 -4.00
N HIS A 295 5.22 -9.38 -3.71
CA HIS A 295 4.16 -8.43 -3.36
C HIS A 295 4.40 -7.80 -1.98
N GLU A 296 4.69 -6.50 -1.95
CA GLU A 296 5.12 -5.78 -0.75
C GLU A 296 4.07 -5.76 0.35
N CYS A 297 2.77 -5.58 0.01
CA CYS A 297 1.70 -5.52 1.02
C CYS A 297 1.62 -6.82 1.82
N PHE A 298 1.61 -7.98 1.14
CA PHE A 298 1.54 -9.29 1.80
C PHE A 298 2.86 -9.66 2.48
N ASN A 299 4.00 -9.36 1.86
CA ASN A 299 5.30 -9.60 2.47
C ASN A 299 5.55 -8.73 3.73
N SER A 300 4.94 -7.54 3.82
CA SER A 300 5.00 -6.76 5.06
C SER A 300 4.30 -7.48 6.21
N VAL A 301 3.12 -8.08 5.97
CA VAL A 301 2.43 -8.92 6.96
C VAL A 301 3.31 -10.12 7.35
N ASN A 302 3.92 -10.79 6.35
CA ASN A 302 4.81 -11.93 6.59
C ASN A 302 6.02 -11.56 7.47
N ILE A 303 6.57 -10.36 7.33
CA ILE A 303 7.69 -9.87 8.16
C ILE A 303 7.21 -9.53 9.58
N PHE A 304 6.13 -8.77 9.71
CA PHE A 304 5.68 -8.29 11.02
C PHE A 304 5.09 -9.38 11.90
N PHE A 305 4.54 -10.44 11.33
CA PHE A 305 3.95 -11.55 12.07
C PHE A 305 4.81 -12.82 12.12
N ASN A 306 6.05 -12.78 11.63
CA ASN A 306 7.00 -13.88 11.78
C ASN A 306 8.10 -13.50 12.79
N PRO A 307 8.10 -14.10 13.99
CA PRO A 307 9.07 -13.79 15.05
C PRO A 307 10.54 -13.92 14.64
N LYS A 308 10.85 -14.73 13.60
CA LYS A 308 12.22 -14.88 13.07
C LYS A 308 12.83 -13.55 12.58
N PHE A 309 12.00 -12.58 12.22
CA PHE A 309 12.46 -11.26 11.77
C PHE A 309 12.70 -10.27 12.92
N TYR A 310 12.14 -10.50 14.10
CA TYR A 310 12.18 -9.53 15.21
C TYR A 310 13.60 -9.11 15.62
N PRO A 311 14.59 -10.02 15.77
CA PRO A 311 15.95 -9.60 16.10
C PRO A 311 16.54 -8.61 15.09
N LYS A 312 16.29 -8.83 13.79
CA LYS A 312 16.75 -7.94 12.74
C LYS A 312 15.99 -6.61 12.73
N ILE A 313 14.67 -6.63 12.92
CA ILE A 313 13.84 -5.42 13.00
C ILE A 313 14.30 -4.56 14.19
N ILE A 314 14.50 -5.16 15.36
CA ILE A 314 14.95 -4.46 16.57
C ILE A 314 16.35 -3.85 16.35
N LYS A 315 17.27 -4.61 15.75
CA LYS A 315 18.61 -4.09 15.42
C LYS A 315 18.52 -2.86 14.49
N LYS A 316 17.73 -2.96 13.40
CA LYS A 316 17.56 -1.85 12.44
C LYS A 316 16.81 -0.67 13.07
N SER A 317 15.80 -0.89 13.90
CA SER A 317 15.04 0.18 14.55
C SER A 317 15.87 1.04 15.52
N ARG A 318 16.96 0.47 16.08
CA ARG A 318 17.91 1.21 16.92
C ARG A 318 18.83 2.15 16.11
N MET A 319 18.95 1.90 14.80
CA MET A 319 19.75 2.73 13.90
C MET A 319 18.96 3.91 13.32
N LEU A 320 17.62 3.87 13.39
CA LEU A 320 16.69 4.91 13.00
C LEU A 320 16.42 5.87 14.16
#